data_924b5fa4c634c05ea5d9e8eed1bba6b4
#
_entry.id   924b5fa4c634c05ea5d9e8eed1bba6b4
#
_cell.length_a   1.000
_cell.length_b   1.000
_cell.length_c   1.000
_cell.angle_alpha   90.00
_cell.angle_beta   90.00
_cell.angle_gamma   90.00
#
_symmetry.space_group_name_H-M   'P 1'
#
loop_
_entity.id
_entity.type
_entity.pdbx_description
1 polymer ?
#
loop_
_entity_poly.entity_id
_entity_poly.type
_entity_poly.pdbx_seq_one_letter_code
_entity_poly.pdbx_strand_id
1 'polypeptide(L)'
;MALAVVVAHFNLVFGSNYFWPLSSGTAVGAFFGLSGFLVYGSYLRRPSFWPYLKSRMRRIMPSYYFVVMGCALGLSLLSSLPASEYFTSGQFWKYLLSNACFMNFIEPDLPGVFQDNTMSCVNGSLWTLKVEWMLYLSVPLFFWLVKRFKWNIIYAVSAIFVLSVAYRVGMQHAYETTGREIFHTLSYQFGGQLVYFYSGVLYYHMLDTIKRHKVVCLLIGAALCLAYFSLAWLPESIATQSLGALLFPAGIVLICVVLSVCKSLGQWIAQLGNCSYEIYLFHFPILQAFFALGLAQHLPLPMVFSICIVTVFLISFAFNRLINTHK
;
A
#
# COMPACT_ATOMS: atom_id res chain seq x y z
N MET A 1 3.23 9.80 -0.92
CA MET A 1 2.65 8.55 -0.35
C MET A 1 3.72 7.49 -0.12
N ALA A 2 4.47 7.00 -1.11
CA ALA A 2 5.52 5.99 -0.87
C ALA A 2 6.55 6.43 0.17
N LEU A 3 7.03 7.67 0.10
CA LEU A 3 7.93 8.24 1.10
C LEU A 3 7.34 8.26 2.52
N ALA A 4 6.04 8.52 2.68
CA ALA A 4 5.39 8.46 3.99
C ALA A 4 5.54 7.07 4.65
N VAL A 5 5.37 6.02 3.84
CA VAL A 5 5.56 4.63 4.30
C VAL A 5 7.01 4.35 4.63
N VAL A 6 7.96 4.82 3.79
CA VAL A 6 9.40 4.65 4.04
C VAL A 6 9.83 5.32 5.34
N VAL A 7 9.41 6.58 5.58
CA VAL A 7 9.73 7.32 6.81
C VAL A 7 9.13 6.64 8.04
N ALA A 8 7.86 6.21 7.95
CA ALA A 8 7.20 5.50 9.06
C ALA A 8 7.92 4.19 9.42
N HIS A 9 8.33 3.42 8.41
CA HIS A 9 9.06 2.17 8.66
C HIS A 9 10.52 2.42 9.07
N PHE A 10 11.16 3.50 8.61
CA PHE A 10 12.45 3.90 9.14
C PHE A 10 12.35 4.21 10.63
N ASN A 11 11.37 5.01 11.04
CA ASN A 11 11.13 5.32 12.46
C ASN A 11 10.89 4.05 13.28
N LEU A 12 10.12 3.10 12.75
CA LEU A 12 9.83 1.83 13.41
C LEU A 12 11.08 0.97 13.57
N VAL A 13 11.89 0.81 12.53
CA VAL A 13 13.07 -0.06 12.52
C VAL A 13 14.20 0.55 13.34
N PHE A 14 14.46 1.85 13.21
CA PHE A 14 15.60 2.52 13.87
C PHE A 14 15.24 3.21 15.19
N GLY A 15 13.97 3.10 15.66
CA GLY A 15 13.53 3.75 16.90
C GLY A 15 13.61 5.27 16.83
N SER A 16 13.42 5.86 15.65
CA SER A 16 13.52 7.31 15.42
C SER A 16 12.14 7.98 15.35
N ASN A 17 12.14 9.31 15.41
CA ASN A 17 10.91 10.12 15.39
C ASN A 17 10.98 11.20 14.31
N TYR A 18 11.44 10.84 13.09
CA TYR A 18 11.40 11.78 11.98
C TYR A 18 9.97 12.16 11.66
N PHE A 19 9.72 13.46 11.66
CA PHE A 19 8.40 13.98 11.37
C PHE A 19 8.05 13.76 9.89
N TRP A 20 6.88 13.20 9.66
CA TRP A 20 6.23 13.16 8.36
C TRP A 20 4.74 13.43 8.54
N PRO A 21 4.13 14.31 7.73
CA PRO A 21 2.75 14.76 7.96
C PRO A 21 1.68 13.68 7.71
N LEU A 22 2.06 12.52 7.20
CA LEU A 22 1.13 11.44 6.86
C LEU A 22 1.50 10.16 7.58
N SER A 23 0.52 9.49 8.17
CA SER A 23 0.69 8.13 8.65
C SER A 23 0.83 7.14 7.48
N SER A 24 1.51 6.02 7.72
CA SER A 24 1.62 4.94 6.73
C SER A 24 0.26 4.38 6.32
N GLY A 25 -0.68 4.24 7.27
CA GLY A 25 -2.04 3.77 7.00
C GLY A 25 -2.83 4.71 6.08
N THR A 26 -2.73 6.02 6.31
CA THR A 26 -3.34 7.06 5.46
C THR A 26 -2.75 7.03 4.04
N ALA A 27 -1.43 6.86 3.92
CA ALA A 27 -0.76 6.74 2.64
C ALA A 27 -1.18 5.49 1.86
N VAL A 28 -1.32 4.35 2.54
CA VAL A 28 -1.82 3.09 1.95
C VAL A 28 -3.28 3.24 1.51
N GLY A 29 -4.15 3.87 2.30
CA GLY A 29 -5.53 4.19 1.92
C GLY A 29 -5.59 5.00 0.61
N ALA A 30 -4.73 6.02 0.47
CA ALA A 30 -4.64 6.79 -0.76
C ALA A 30 -4.15 5.96 -1.96
N PHE A 31 -3.21 5.02 -1.76
CA PHE A 31 -2.82 4.07 -2.82
C PHE A 31 -4.00 3.20 -3.26
N PHE A 32 -4.79 2.66 -2.33
CA PHE A 32 -5.98 1.88 -2.68
C PHE A 32 -7.02 2.72 -3.43
N GLY A 33 -7.20 3.98 -3.06
CA GLY A 33 -8.09 4.89 -3.79
C GLY A 33 -7.65 5.14 -5.23
N LEU A 34 -6.37 5.44 -5.47
CA LEU A 34 -5.80 5.57 -6.81
C LEU A 34 -5.89 4.25 -7.60
N SER A 35 -5.63 3.13 -6.92
CA SER A 35 -5.75 1.81 -7.51
C SER A 35 -7.20 1.55 -7.97
N GLY A 36 -8.20 1.87 -7.15
CA GLY A 36 -9.62 1.75 -7.50
C GLY A 36 -9.99 2.53 -8.76
N PHE A 37 -9.54 3.79 -8.86
CA PHE A 37 -9.74 4.62 -10.04
C PHE A 37 -9.12 4.00 -11.31
N LEU A 38 -7.86 3.62 -11.26
CA LEU A 38 -7.12 3.11 -12.41
C LEU A 38 -7.60 1.72 -12.85
N VAL A 39 -7.83 0.86 -11.87
CA VAL A 39 -8.16 -0.55 -12.11
C VAL A 39 -9.58 -0.70 -12.63
N TYR A 40 -10.54 0.01 -12.03
CA TYR A 40 -11.91 0.03 -12.51
C TYR A 40 -12.00 0.58 -13.93
N GLY A 41 -11.33 1.71 -14.22
CA GLY A 41 -11.25 2.25 -15.56
C GLY A 41 -10.60 1.31 -16.58
N SER A 42 -9.58 0.55 -16.16
CA SER A 42 -8.96 -0.49 -16.99
C SER A 42 -9.94 -1.63 -17.32
N TYR A 43 -10.74 -2.06 -16.34
CA TYR A 43 -11.73 -3.11 -16.52
C TYR A 43 -12.87 -2.67 -17.45
N LEU A 44 -13.37 -1.46 -17.30
CA LEU A 44 -14.46 -0.94 -18.15
C LEU A 44 -14.09 -0.84 -19.63
N ARG A 45 -12.82 -0.56 -19.95
CA ARG A 45 -12.36 -0.52 -21.36
C ARG A 45 -12.41 -1.88 -22.05
N ARG A 46 -12.23 -2.98 -21.31
CA ARG A 46 -12.33 -4.36 -21.81
C ARG A 46 -12.86 -5.27 -20.70
N PRO A 47 -14.20 -5.33 -20.52
CA PRO A 47 -14.84 -6.04 -19.41
C PRO A 47 -14.82 -7.55 -19.62
N SER A 48 -13.62 -8.13 -19.53
CA SER A 48 -13.39 -9.56 -19.63
C SER A 48 -12.47 -10.01 -18.49
N PHE A 49 -12.87 -11.02 -17.75
CA PHE A 49 -12.21 -11.46 -16.53
C PHE A 49 -10.75 -11.89 -16.77
N TRP A 50 -10.51 -12.79 -17.70
CA TRP A 50 -9.16 -13.34 -17.91
C TRP A 50 -8.13 -12.32 -18.46
N PRO A 51 -8.41 -11.52 -19.50
CA PRO A 51 -7.50 -10.46 -19.93
C PRO A 51 -7.22 -9.43 -18.84
N TYR A 52 -8.25 -9.07 -18.06
CA TYR A 52 -8.10 -8.18 -16.92
C TYR A 52 -7.17 -8.77 -15.87
N LEU A 53 -7.44 -9.99 -15.40
CA LEU A 53 -6.64 -10.67 -14.38
C LEU A 53 -5.18 -10.81 -14.84
N LYS A 54 -4.94 -11.27 -16.07
CA LYS A 54 -3.59 -11.36 -16.65
C LYS A 54 -2.86 -10.02 -16.65
N SER A 55 -3.58 -8.93 -16.94
CA SER A 55 -3.00 -7.57 -16.89
C SER A 55 -2.56 -7.19 -15.47
N ARG A 56 -3.33 -7.54 -14.45
CA ARG A 56 -2.97 -7.28 -13.03
C ARG A 56 -1.81 -8.15 -12.58
N MET A 57 -1.83 -9.44 -12.93
CA MET A 57 -0.71 -10.35 -12.67
C MET A 57 0.60 -9.83 -13.25
N ARG A 58 0.60 -9.41 -14.53
CA ARG A 58 1.78 -8.83 -15.18
C ARG A 58 2.28 -7.53 -14.51
N ARG A 59 1.42 -6.81 -13.82
CA ARG A 59 1.79 -5.59 -13.10
C ARG A 59 2.43 -5.88 -11.75
N ILE A 60 1.89 -6.84 -10.99
CA ILE A 60 2.28 -7.09 -9.59
C ILE A 60 3.35 -8.17 -9.47
N MET A 61 3.13 -9.32 -10.11
CA MET A 61 3.92 -10.53 -9.85
C MET A 61 5.42 -10.39 -10.11
N PRO A 62 5.90 -9.75 -11.20
CA PRO A 62 7.33 -9.72 -11.47
C PRO A 62 8.13 -9.06 -10.35
N SER A 63 7.72 -7.87 -9.92
CA SER A 63 8.40 -7.14 -8.84
C SER A 63 8.24 -7.84 -7.49
N TYR A 64 7.06 -8.42 -7.24
CA TYR A 64 6.77 -9.14 -6.01
C TYR A 64 7.67 -10.37 -5.85
N TYR A 65 7.67 -11.26 -6.84
CA TYR A 65 8.49 -12.48 -6.76
C TYR A 65 9.98 -12.17 -6.79
N PHE A 66 10.39 -11.11 -7.49
CA PHE A 66 11.78 -10.69 -7.45
C PHE A 66 12.20 -10.27 -6.03
N VAL A 67 11.38 -9.50 -5.33
CA VAL A 67 11.68 -9.10 -3.94
C VAL A 67 11.69 -10.31 -3.02
N VAL A 68 10.71 -11.21 -3.11
CA VAL A 68 10.64 -12.41 -2.27
C VAL A 68 11.86 -13.31 -2.48
N MET A 69 12.19 -13.61 -3.73
CA MET A 69 13.35 -14.43 -4.08
C MET A 69 14.67 -13.72 -3.76
N GLY A 70 14.75 -12.42 -4.06
CA GLY A 70 15.93 -11.60 -3.74
C GLY A 70 16.21 -11.56 -2.25
N CYS A 71 15.17 -11.42 -1.42
CA CYS A 71 15.31 -11.52 0.03
C CYS A 71 15.72 -12.94 0.47
N ALA A 72 15.05 -13.98 -0.03
CA ALA A 72 15.34 -15.36 0.34
C ALA A 72 16.78 -15.78 0.00
N LEU A 73 17.32 -15.32 -1.11
CA LEU A 73 18.70 -15.63 -1.51
C LEU A 73 19.71 -14.64 -0.93
N GLY A 74 19.45 -13.34 -1.02
CA GLY A 74 20.40 -12.30 -0.62
C GLY A 74 20.59 -12.20 0.90
N LEU A 75 19.51 -12.36 1.68
CA LEU A 75 19.60 -12.27 3.14
C LEU A 75 20.19 -13.52 3.79
N SER A 76 20.44 -14.60 3.05
CA SER A 76 21.25 -15.72 3.55
C SER A 76 22.65 -15.28 4.03
N LEU A 77 23.18 -14.19 3.47
CA LEU A 77 24.44 -13.59 3.87
C LEU A 77 24.39 -12.89 5.25
N LEU A 78 23.20 -12.57 5.72
CA LEU A 78 22.94 -11.95 7.03
C LEU A 78 22.34 -12.94 8.04
N SER A 79 22.20 -14.21 7.67
CA SER A 79 21.71 -15.25 8.57
C SER A 79 22.76 -15.62 9.61
N SER A 80 22.33 -15.86 10.84
CA SER A 80 23.15 -16.44 11.89
C SER A 80 23.45 -17.93 11.67
N LEU A 81 22.77 -18.58 10.71
CA LEU A 81 22.94 -19.99 10.37
C LEU A 81 23.93 -20.17 9.22
N PRO A 82 24.66 -21.30 9.19
CA PRO A 82 25.43 -21.71 8.01
C PRO A 82 24.54 -21.88 6.79
N ALA A 83 25.06 -21.60 5.59
CA ALA A 83 24.27 -21.68 4.36
C ALA A 83 23.61 -23.05 4.14
N SER A 84 24.29 -24.15 4.51
CA SER A 84 23.72 -25.50 4.42
C SER A 84 22.46 -25.66 5.29
N GLU A 85 22.46 -25.15 6.51
CA GLU A 85 21.32 -25.21 7.41
C GLU A 85 20.21 -24.23 6.97
N TYR A 86 20.59 -23.03 6.54
CA TYR A 86 19.64 -22.02 6.05
C TYR A 86 18.77 -22.56 4.93
N PHE A 87 19.38 -23.09 3.84
CA PHE A 87 18.64 -23.55 2.66
C PHE A 87 17.92 -24.89 2.84
N THR A 88 18.34 -25.72 3.80
CA THR A 88 17.65 -26.98 4.13
C THR A 88 16.57 -26.81 5.19
N SER A 89 16.49 -25.65 5.84
CA SER A 89 15.50 -25.36 6.87
C SER A 89 14.06 -25.46 6.35
N GLY A 90 13.18 -26.09 7.10
CA GLY A 90 11.75 -26.08 6.81
C GLY A 90 11.14 -24.68 6.82
N GLN A 91 11.70 -23.74 7.61
CA GLN A 91 11.28 -22.34 7.65
C GLN A 91 11.57 -21.62 6.33
N PHE A 92 12.71 -21.86 5.70
CA PHE A 92 13.05 -21.30 4.38
C PHE A 92 12.01 -21.69 3.33
N TRP A 93 11.68 -22.96 3.25
CA TRP A 93 10.69 -23.45 2.28
C TRP A 93 9.26 -22.97 2.60
N LYS A 94 8.92 -22.89 3.88
CA LYS A 94 7.63 -22.35 4.32
C LYS A 94 7.50 -20.86 3.97
N TYR A 95 8.58 -20.06 4.14
CA TYR A 95 8.63 -18.67 3.69
C TYR A 95 8.36 -18.55 2.18
N LEU A 96 9.05 -19.35 1.35
CA LEU A 96 8.85 -19.32 -0.09
C LEU A 96 7.42 -19.71 -0.50
N LEU A 97 6.89 -20.80 0.06
CA LEU A 97 5.55 -21.30 -0.27
C LEU A 97 4.46 -20.33 0.17
N SER A 98 4.54 -19.82 1.39
CA SER A 98 3.55 -18.85 1.89
C SER A 98 3.56 -17.56 1.08
N ASN A 99 4.74 -17.03 0.75
CA ASN A 99 4.85 -15.85 -0.10
C ASN A 99 4.42 -16.13 -1.56
N ALA A 100 4.67 -17.32 -2.10
CA ALA A 100 4.20 -17.67 -3.44
C ALA A 100 2.66 -17.55 -3.56
N CYS A 101 1.93 -17.77 -2.47
CA CYS A 101 0.48 -17.67 -2.38
C CYS A 101 -0.01 -16.31 -1.81
N PHE A 102 0.84 -15.29 -1.65
CA PHE A 102 0.50 -14.02 -0.98
C PHE A 102 0.06 -14.18 0.49
N MET A 103 0.45 -15.28 1.13
CA MET A 103 0.16 -15.59 2.53
C MET A 103 1.39 -15.32 3.44
N ASN A 104 2.06 -14.21 3.22
CA ASN A 104 3.29 -13.82 3.95
C ASN A 104 3.11 -13.79 5.48
N PHE A 105 1.89 -13.66 5.98
CA PHE A 105 1.58 -13.68 7.41
C PHE A 105 1.72 -15.07 8.05
N ILE A 106 1.80 -16.15 7.26
CA ILE A 106 2.01 -17.53 7.76
C ILE A 106 3.47 -17.74 8.14
N GLU A 107 4.39 -17.22 7.34
CA GLU A 107 5.82 -17.25 7.61
C GLU A 107 6.45 -15.94 7.08
N PRO A 108 6.55 -14.90 7.93
CA PRO A 108 7.11 -13.62 7.54
C PRO A 108 8.63 -13.58 7.63
N ASP A 109 9.24 -14.57 8.30
CA ASP A 109 10.65 -14.57 8.70
C ASP A 109 11.46 -15.58 7.87
N LEU A 110 12.77 -15.32 7.78
CA LEU A 110 13.73 -16.25 7.21
C LEU A 110 14.64 -16.83 8.33
N PRO A 111 15.16 -18.05 8.18
CA PRO A 111 15.92 -18.73 9.24
C PRO A 111 17.16 -17.91 9.64
N GLY A 112 17.27 -17.55 10.90
CA GLY A 112 18.42 -16.82 11.44
C GLY A 112 18.60 -15.38 10.93
N VAL A 113 17.62 -14.81 10.21
CA VAL A 113 17.69 -13.45 9.66
C VAL A 113 16.90 -12.49 10.54
N PHE A 114 17.48 -11.34 10.85
CA PHE A 114 16.88 -10.23 11.59
C PHE A 114 16.36 -10.56 13.00
N GLN A 115 16.89 -11.61 13.62
CA GLN A 115 16.43 -12.03 14.96
C GLN A 115 16.66 -10.98 16.04
N ASP A 116 17.72 -10.18 15.91
CA ASP A 116 18.07 -9.10 16.84
C ASP A 116 17.52 -7.73 16.43
N ASN A 117 16.79 -7.66 15.30
CA ASN A 117 16.16 -6.43 14.86
C ASN A 117 14.89 -6.13 15.68
N THR A 118 14.45 -4.87 15.65
CA THR A 118 13.18 -4.44 16.29
C THR A 118 12.00 -5.29 15.81
N MET A 119 12.06 -5.77 14.57
CA MET A 119 11.11 -6.70 13.97
C MET A 119 11.87 -7.79 13.22
N SER A 120 11.49 -9.06 13.41
CA SER A 120 12.10 -10.19 12.71
C SER A 120 11.64 -10.35 11.27
N CYS A 121 10.45 -9.81 10.93
CA CYS A 121 9.86 -10.00 9.61
C CYS A 121 10.73 -9.42 8.48
N VAL A 122 10.92 -10.22 7.44
CA VAL A 122 11.73 -9.85 6.26
C VAL A 122 11.15 -8.63 5.53
N ASN A 123 9.84 -8.61 5.34
CA ASN A 123 9.17 -7.50 4.66
C ASN A 123 7.76 -7.27 5.20
N GLY A 124 7.66 -6.37 6.17
CA GLY A 124 6.41 -6.00 6.81
C GLY A 124 5.42 -5.25 5.89
N SER A 125 5.82 -4.82 4.69
CA SER A 125 4.91 -4.13 3.78
C SER A 125 4.05 -5.06 2.91
N LEU A 126 4.38 -6.35 2.81
CA LEU A 126 3.73 -7.28 1.88
C LEU A 126 2.27 -7.62 2.21
N TRP A 127 1.80 -7.37 3.43
CA TRP A 127 0.41 -7.65 3.82
C TRP A 127 -0.62 -6.93 2.94
N THR A 128 -0.27 -5.76 2.41
CA THR A 128 -1.16 -4.96 1.57
C THR A 128 -1.43 -5.59 0.21
N LEU A 129 -0.48 -6.38 -0.31
CA LEU A 129 -0.62 -7.01 -1.63
C LEU A 129 -1.71 -8.08 -1.66
N LYS A 130 -1.87 -8.83 -0.58
CA LYS A 130 -3.01 -9.75 -0.41
C LYS A 130 -4.33 -8.97 -0.49
N VAL A 131 -4.41 -7.85 0.22
CA VAL A 131 -5.60 -6.98 0.19
C VAL A 131 -5.82 -6.40 -1.20
N GLU A 132 -4.76 -5.96 -1.86
CA GLU A 132 -4.82 -5.43 -3.24
C GLU A 132 -5.36 -6.46 -4.23
N TRP A 133 -4.92 -7.73 -4.13
CA TRP A 133 -5.48 -8.83 -4.92
C TRP A 133 -6.97 -9.03 -4.68
N MET A 134 -7.41 -9.03 -3.42
CA MET A 134 -8.83 -9.15 -3.09
C MET A 134 -9.64 -7.98 -3.66
N LEU A 135 -9.11 -6.76 -3.57
CA LEU A 135 -9.73 -5.57 -4.15
C LEU A 135 -9.82 -5.68 -5.69
N TYR A 136 -8.78 -6.18 -6.36
CA TYR A 136 -8.82 -6.40 -7.81
C TYR A 136 -9.88 -7.42 -8.22
N LEU A 137 -9.97 -8.53 -7.50
CA LEU A 137 -11.00 -9.56 -7.77
C LEU A 137 -12.42 -9.05 -7.48
N SER A 138 -12.57 -8.08 -6.58
CA SER A 138 -13.88 -7.46 -6.30
C SER A 138 -14.44 -6.67 -7.49
N VAL A 139 -13.60 -6.14 -8.38
CA VAL A 139 -14.05 -5.29 -9.51
C VAL A 139 -14.93 -6.05 -10.51
N PRO A 140 -14.51 -7.20 -11.06
CA PRO A 140 -15.38 -7.99 -11.95
C PRO A 140 -16.67 -8.45 -11.27
N LEU A 141 -16.58 -8.86 -10.00
CA LEU A 141 -17.73 -9.26 -9.21
C LEU A 141 -18.72 -8.10 -9.01
N PHE A 142 -18.23 -6.94 -8.60
CA PHE A 142 -19.04 -5.72 -8.46
C PHE A 142 -19.72 -5.35 -9.76
N PHE A 143 -18.99 -5.32 -10.87
CA PHE A 143 -19.53 -5.00 -12.18
C PHE A 143 -20.61 -6.00 -12.62
N TRP A 144 -20.40 -7.30 -12.37
CA TRP A 144 -21.38 -8.34 -12.66
C TRP A 144 -22.65 -8.16 -11.82
N LEU A 145 -22.53 -7.90 -10.51
CA LEU A 145 -23.67 -7.66 -9.61
C LEU A 145 -24.48 -6.43 -10.05
N VAL A 146 -23.81 -5.30 -10.30
CA VAL A 146 -24.46 -4.07 -10.75
C VAL A 146 -25.24 -4.30 -12.05
N LYS A 147 -24.65 -5.01 -13.02
CA LYS A 147 -25.33 -5.34 -14.29
C LYS A 147 -26.48 -6.34 -14.09
N ARG A 148 -26.24 -7.41 -13.33
CA ARG A 148 -27.22 -8.49 -13.12
C ARG A 148 -28.49 -7.99 -12.45
N PHE A 149 -28.35 -7.12 -11.47
CA PHE A 149 -29.47 -6.58 -10.68
C PHE A 149 -29.90 -5.18 -11.13
N LYS A 150 -29.29 -4.63 -12.18
CA LYS A 150 -29.57 -3.29 -12.70
C LYS A 150 -29.48 -2.20 -11.63
N TRP A 151 -28.57 -2.36 -10.67
CA TRP A 151 -28.37 -1.38 -9.62
C TRP A 151 -27.82 -0.07 -10.16
N ASN A 152 -28.23 1.04 -9.56
CA ASN A 152 -27.53 2.29 -9.79
C ASN A 152 -26.15 2.22 -9.13
N ILE A 153 -25.11 2.49 -9.92
CA ILE A 153 -23.71 2.36 -9.48
C ILE A 153 -23.39 3.27 -8.29
N ILE A 154 -23.99 4.48 -8.24
CA ILE A 154 -23.75 5.42 -7.14
C ILE A 154 -24.29 4.83 -5.84
N TYR A 155 -25.51 4.29 -5.82
CA TYR A 155 -26.07 3.66 -4.63
C TYR A 155 -25.30 2.40 -4.22
N ALA A 156 -24.85 1.58 -5.20
CA ALA A 156 -24.07 0.40 -4.91
C ALA A 156 -22.70 0.75 -4.28
N VAL A 157 -22.02 1.75 -4.81
CA VAL A 157 -20.74 2.23 -4.24
C VAL A 157 -20.97 2.88 -2.87
N SER A 158 -22.05 3.68 -2.72
CA SER A 158 -22.39 4.28 -1.41
C SER A 158 -22.68 3.22 -0.34
N ALA A 159 -23.37 2.13 -0.71
CA ALA A 159 -23.61 1.01 0.22
C ALA A 159 -22.30 0.34 0.64
N ILE A 160 -21.39 0.06 -0.30
CA ILE A 160 -20.05 -0.49 0.01
C ILE A 160 -19.29 0.47 0.93
N PHE A 161 -19.35 1.79 0.65
CA PHE A 161 -18.71 2.80 1.48
C PHE A 161 -19.21 2.75 2.93
N VAL A 162 -20.52 2.81 3.12
CA VAL A 162 -21.14 2.76 4.47
C VAL A 162 -20.79 1.46 5.19
N LEU A 163 -20.90 0.30 4.52
CA LEU A 163 -20.57 -0.99 5.10
C LEU A 163 -19.08 -1.10 5.48
N SER A 164 -18.19 -0.58 4.63
CA SER A 164 -16.76 -0.59 4.91
C SER A 164 -16.38 0.31 6.09
N VAL A 165 -16.98 1.50 6.17
CA VAL A 165 -16.80 2.41 7.31
C VAL A 165 -17.33 1.77 8.59
N ALA A 166 -18.55 1.23 8.57
CA ALA A 166 -19.15 0.55 9.71
C ALA A 166 -18.30 -0.65 10.19
N TYR A 167 -17.81 -1.45 9.24
CA TYR A 167 -16.89 -2.56 9.54
C TYR A 167 -15.61 -2.05 10.23
N ARG A 168 -14.95 -1.02 9.67
CA ARG A 168 -13.71 -0.46 10.20
C ARG A 168 -13.91 0.08 11.61
N VAL A 169 -14.93 0.91 11.82
CA VAL A 169 -15.27 1.48 13.14
C VAL A 169 -15.61 0.37 14.13
N GLY A 170 -16.41 -0.62 13.71
CA GLY A 170 -16.77 -1.76 14.57
C GLY A 170 -15.56 -2.59 14.99
N MET A 171 -14.62 -2.85 14.07
CA MET A 171 -13.38 -3.57 14.39
C MET A 171 -12.49 -2.74 15.34
N GLN A 172 -12.37 -1.43 15.12
CA GLN A 172 -11.60 -0.57 15.98
C GLN A 172 -12.21 -0.46 17.40
N HIS A 173 -13.51 -0.33 17.50
CA HIS A 173 -14.22 -0.36 18.78
C HIS A 173 -14.03 -1.71 19.51
N ALA A 174 -14.11 -2.82 18.79
CA ALA A 174 -13.84 -4.14 19.35
C ALA A 174 -12.39 -4.28 19.86
N TYR A 175 -11.42 -3.68 19.15
CA TYR A 175 -10.03 -3.61 19.62
C TYR A 175 -9.91 -2.82 20.93
N GLU A 176 -10.47 -1.62 20.99
CA GLU A 176 -10.41 -0.77 22.19
C GLU A 176 -11.10 -1.39 23.41
N THR A 177 -12.20 -2.12 23.20
CA THR A 177 -12.96 -2.76 24.29
C THR A 177 -12.37 -4.08 24.77
N THR A 178 -11.69 -4.84 23.87
CA THR A 178 -11.20 -6.19 24.20
C THR A 178 -9.68 -6.29 24.32
N GLY A 179 -8.92 -5.30 23.81
CA GLY A 179 -7.46 -5.31 23.72
C GLY A 179 -6.90 -6.37 22.72
N ARG A 180 -7.77 -7.04 21.94
CA ARG A 180 -7.32 -8.13 21.06
C ARG A 180 -6.83 -7.59 19.71
N GLU A 181 -5.53 -7.72 19.44
CA GLU A 181 -4.84 -7.26 18.22
C GLU A 181 -5.47 -7.77 16.89
N ILE A 182 -6.19 -8.89 16.95
CA ILE A 182 -6.87 -9.41 15.76
C ILE A 182 -7.89 -8.42 15.20
N PHE A 183 -8.60 -7.67 16.05
CA PHE A 183 -9.59 -6.68 15.61
C PHE A 183 -8.91 -5.46 14.97
N HIS A 184 -7.79 -5.00 15.53
CA HIS A 184 -6.98 -3.98 14.90
C HIS A 184 -6.50 -4.44 13.51
N THR A 185 -5.92 -5.63 13.41
CA THR A 185 -5.49 -6.22 12.14
C THR A 185 -6.63 -6.32 11.14
N LEU A 186 -7.81 -6.80 11.54
CA LEU A 186 -8.98 -6.94 10.68
C LEU A 186 -9.47 -5.59 10.12
N SER A 187 -9.37 -4.50 10.91
CA SER A 187 -9.76 -3.16 10.43
C SER A 187 -8.96 -2.69 9.21
N TYR A 188 -7.74 -3.20 9.03
CA TYR A 188 -6.86 -2.92 7.90
C TYR A 188 -6.93 -3.97 6.77
N GLN A 189 -7.73 -5.03 6.92
CA GLN A 189 -7.92 -6.02 5.86
C GLN A 189 -8.96 -5.57 4.82
N PHE A 190 -9.27 -6.43 3.88
CA PHE A 190 -10.16 -6.18 2.73
C PHE A 190 -11.42 -5.37 3.07
N GLY A 191 -12.17 -5.77 4.10
CA GLY A 191 -13.42 -5.08 4.50
C GLY A 191 -13.21 -3.62 4.86
N GLY A 192 -12.12 -3.30 5.58
CA GLY A 192 -11.79 -1.93 5.97
C GLY A 192 -11.12 -1.10 4.87
N GLN A 193 -10.64 -1.71 3.79
CA GLN A 193 -9.99 -1.01 2.68
C GLN A 193 -10.92 -0.77 1.48
N LEU A 194 -12.08 -1.41 1.44
CA LEU A 194 -13.10 -1.19 0.39
C LEU A 194 -13.48 0.27 0.26
N VAL A 195 -13.59 1.01 1.36
CA VAL A 195 -13.95 2.44 1.38
C VAL A 195 -13.03 3.27 0.51
N TYR A 196 -11.71 3.04 0.60
CA TYR A 196 -10.73 3.78 -0.19
C TYR A 196 -10.78 3.37 -1.67
N PHE A 197 -10.78 2.08 -1.92
CA PHE A 197 -10.78 1.56 -3.28
C PHE A 197 -12.03 1.99 -4.06
N TYR A 198 -13.20 1.87 -3.44
CA TYR A 198 -14.45 2.23 -4.09
C TYR A 198 -14.70 3.74 -4.15
N SER A 199 -14.04 4.57 -3.34
CA SER A 199 -14.01 6.01 -3.59
C SER A 199 -13.31 6.34 -4.92
N GLY A 200 -12.24 5.63 -5.25
CA GLY A 200 -11.60 5.72 -6.57
C GLY A 200 -12.50 5.25 -7.72
N VAL A 201 -13.27 4.19 -7.52
CA VAL A 201 -14.30 3.73 -8.47
C VAL A 201 -15.34 4.82 -8.71
N LEU A 202 -15.82 5.49 -7.65
CA LEU A 202 -16.75 6.60 -7.73
C LEU A 202 -16.16 7.77 -8.53
N TYR A 203 -14.93 8.16 -8.27
CA TYR A 203 -14.25 9.22 -9.00
C TYR A 203 -14.10 8.89 -10.50
N TYR A 204 -13.84 7.64 -10.83
CA TYR A 204 -13.84 7.23 -12.25
C TYR A 204 -15.23 7.36 -12.88
N HIS A 205 -16.27 6.98 -12.17
CA HIS A 205 -17.64 7.12 -12.66
C HIS A 205 -18.04 8.61 -12.85
N MET A 206 -17.53 9.48 -11.98
CA MET A 206 -17.75 10.93 -12.04
C MET A 206 -16.72 11.68 -12.90
N LEU A 207 -15.89 10.99 -13.68
CA LEU A 207 -14.75 11.58 -14.38
C LEU A 207 -15.15 12.74 -15.30
N ASP A 208 -16.28 12.66 -15.99
CA ASP A 208 -16.74 13.73 -16.88
C ASP A 208 -17.23 14.96 -16.11
N THR A 209 -17.85 14.79 -14.95
CA THR A 209 -18.19 15.87 -14.02
C THR A 209 -16.91 16.53 -13.46
N ILE A 210 -15.92 15.71 -13.06
CA ILE A 210 -14.61 16.20 -12.59
C ILE A 210 -13.90 17.00 -13.67
N LYS A 211 -13.94 16.56 -14.94
CA LYS A 211 -13.37 17.30 -16.08
C LYS A 211 -14.04 18.65 -16.30
N ARG A 212 -15.37 18.75 -16.10
CA ARG A 212 -16.13 20.00 -16.25
C ARG A 212 -15.85 20.99 -15.12
N HIS A 213 -15.70 20.49 -13.88
CA HIS A 213 -15.60 21.29 -12.66
C HIS A 213 -14.24 21.16 -11.97
N LYS A 214 -13.14 21.16 -12.74
CA LYS A 214 -11.76 20.88 -12.23
C LYS A 214 -11.38 21.75 -11.04
N VAL A 215 -11.65 23.04 -11.10
CA VAL A 215 -11.28 23.99 -10.03
C VAL A 215 -12.05 23.68 -8.75
N VAL A 216 -13.36 23.45 -8.86
CA VAL A 216 -14.21 23.10 -7.71
C VAL A 216 -13.74 21.77 -7.09
N CYS A 217 -13.47 20.75 -7.91
CA CYS A 217 -12.96 19.46 -7.45
C CYS A 217 -11.58 19.59 -6.78
N LEU A 218 -10.70 20.45 -7.32
CA LEU A 218 -9.40 20.73 -6.70
C LEU A 218 -9.56 21.40 -5.33
N LEU A 219 -10.45 22.39 -5.22
CA LEU A 219 -10.75 23.06 -3.95
C LEU A 219 -11.36 22.10 -2.92
N ILE A 220 -12.29 21.23 -3.34
CA ILE A 220 -12.84 20.18 -2.48
C ILE A 220 -11.73 19.24 -2.01
N GLY A 221 -10.89 18.77 -2.92
CA GLY A 221 -9.76 17.90 -2.57
C GLY A 221 -8.80 18.55 -1.59
N ALA A 222 -8.46 19.83 -1.82
CA ALA A 222 -7.62 20.60 -0.91
C ALA A 222 -8.29 20.80 0.46
N ALA A 223 -9.58 21.13 0.48
CA ALA A 223 -10.35 21.28 1.72
C ALA A 223 -10.38 19.98 2.55
N LEU A 224 -10.56 18.83 1.90
CA LEU A 224 -10.51 17.51 2.57
C LEU A 224 -9.12 17.23 3.16
N CYS A 225 -8.05 17.55 2.44
CA CYS A 225 -6.68 17.42 2.96
C CYS A 225 -6.42 18.38 4.13
N LEU A 226 -6.87 19.63 4.05
CA LEU A 226 -6.75 20.59 5.14
C LEU A 226 -7.56 20.16 6.36
N ALA A 227 -8.78 19.66 6.17
CA ALA A 227 -9.60 19.11 7.26
C ALA A 227 -8.90 17.93 7.95
N TYR A 228 -8.17 17.09 7.23
CA TYR A 228 -7.33 16.04 7.83
C TYR A 228 -6.29 16.63 8.79
N PHE A 229 -5.56 17.64 8.36
CA PHE A 229 -4.53 18.26 9.22
C PHE A 229 -5.13 18.99 10.40
N SER A 230 -6.35 19.53 10.29
CA SER A 230 -7.03 20.17 11.42
C SER A 230 -7.48 19.18 12.49
N LEU A 231 -7.69 17.89 12.14
CA LEU A 231 -8.01 16.85 13.13
C LEU A 231 -6.87 16.61 14.14
N ALA A 232 -5.62 16.92 13.78
CA ALA A 232 -4.47 16.79 14.67
C ALA A 232 -4.57 17.70 15.92
N TRP A 233 -5.43 18.71 15.88
CA TRP A 233 -5.69 19.63 17.01
C TRP A 233 -6.86 19.16 17.90
N LEU A 234 -7.57 18.10 17.51
CA LEU A 234 -8.68 17.54 18.29
C LEU A 234 -8.18 16.38 19.16
N PRO A 235 -8.87 16.09 20.28
CA PRO A 235 -8.57 14.91 21.09
C PRO A 235 -8.62 13.63 20.25
N GLU A 236 -7.67 12.73 20.52
CA GLU A 236 -7.63 11.44 19.86
C GLU A 236 -8.82 10.58 20.28
N SER A 237 -9.56 10.09 19.29
CA SER A 237 -10.73 9.23 19.47
C SER A 237 -10.92 8.34 18.25
N ILE A 238 -11.73 7.28 18.35
CA ILE A 238 -12.12 6.45 17.19
C ILE A 238 -12.67 7.33 16.06
N ALA A 239 -13.47 8.34 16.41
CA ALA A 239 -14.09 9.23 15.44
C ALA A 239 -13.05 10.08 14.68
N THR A 240 -12.11 10.73 15.40
CA THR A 240 -11.05 11.55 14.79
C THR A 240 -10.10 10.71 13.95
N GLN A 241 -9.70 9.53 14.42
CA GLN A 241 -8.88 8.59 13.67
C GLN A 241 -9.59 8.09 12.41
N SER A 242 -10.87 7.71 12.52
CA SER A 242 -11.66 7.20 11.38
C SER A 242 -11.91 8.31 10.35
N LEU A 243 -12.26 9.52 10.79
CA LEU A 243 -12.42 10.66 9.89
C LEU A 243 -11.11 11.02 9.19
N GLY A 244 -10.00 11.09 9.93
CA GLY A 244 -8.69 11.36 9.33
C GLY A 244 -8.28 10.33 8.30
N ALA A 245 -8.52 9.05 8.59
CA ALA A 245 -8.26 7.97 7.66
C ALA A 245 -9.08 8.07 6.36
N LEU A 246 -10.24 8.73 6.38
CA LEU A 246 -11.10 8.90 5.20
C LEU A 246 -10.80 10.21 4.44
N LEU A 247 -10.64 11.32 5.16
CA LEU A 247 -10.55 12.66 4.57
C LEU A 247 -9.34 12.81 3.65
N PHE A 248 -8.14 12.47 4.11
CA PHE A 248 -6.94 12.67 3.33
C PHE A 248 -6.88 11.77 2.09
N PRO A 249 -7.11 10.44 2.17
CA PRO A 249 -7.15 9.59 0.97
C PRO A 249 -8.18 10.06 -0.05
N ALA A 250 -9.39 10.43 0.38
CA ALA A 250 -10.41 10.95 -0.52
C ALA A 250 -9.93 12.26 -1.21
N GLY A 251 -9.40 13.20 -0.44
CA GLY A 251 -8.93 14.48 -0.96
C GLY A 251 -7.75 14.34 -1.92
N ILE A 252 -6.71 13.62 -1.53
CA ILE A 252 -5.50 13.46 -2.37
C ILE A 252 -5.78 12.65 -3.64
N VAL A 253 -6.64 11.63 -3.59
CA VAL A 253 -7.05 10.89 -4.78
C VAL A 253 -7.81 11.79 -5.73
N LEU A 254 -8.75 12.62 -5.24
CA LEU A 254 -9.46 13.59 -6.07
C LEU A 254 -8.51 14.59 -6.73
N ILE A 255 -7.55 15.15 -5.98
CA ILE A 255 -6.50 16.02 -6.52
C ILE A 255 -5.73 15.30 -7.63
N CYS A 256 -5.25 14.09 -7.39
CA CYS A 256 -4.51 13.30 -8.38
C CYS A 256 -5.33 13.06 -9.66
N VAL A 257 -6.63 12.76 -9.52
CA VAL A 257 -7.54 12.57 -10.66
C VAL A 257 -7.69 13.87 -11.45
N VAL A 258 -7.90 15.01 -10.78
CA VAL A 258 -7.97 16.34 -11.45
C VAL A 258 -6.66 16.65 -12.18
N LEU A 259 -5.51 16.43 -11.53
CA LEU A 259 -4.20 16.69 -12.13
C LEU A 259 -3.92 15.75 -13.32
N SER A 260 -4.38 14.50 -13.26
CA SER A 260 -4.20 13.52 -14.36
C SER A 260 -4.92 13.92 -15.65
N VAL A 261 -5.99 14.72 -15.57
CA VAL A 261 -6.71 15.24 -16.75
C VAL A 261 -6.12 16.55 -17.29
N CYS A 262 -5.09 17.10 -16.64
CA CYS A 262 -4.31 18.24 -17.11
C CYS A 262 -3.08 17.72 -17.87
N LYS A 263 -3.06 17.89 -19.21
CA LYS A 263 -2.06 17.25 -20.11
C LYS A 263 -0.59 17.45 -19.73
N SER A 264 -0.18 18.65 -19.32
CA SER A 264 1.21 18.97 -18.99
C SER A 264 1.66 18.37 -17.64
N LEU A 265 0.80 18.41 -16.64
CA LEU A 265 1.12 17.93 -15.28
C LEU A 265 0.95 16.40 -15.17
N GLY A 266 0.02 15.82 -15.94
CA GLY A 266 -0.24 14.38 -15.93
C GLY A 266 0.96 13.53 -16.33
N GLN A 267 1.79 14.01 -17.25
CA GLN A 267 3.01 13.32 -17.66
C GLN A 267 4.08 13.29 -16.56
N TRP A 268 4.29 14.39 -15.86
CA TRP A 268 5.21 14.47 -14.72
C TRP A 268 4.79 13.57 -13.56
N ILE A 269 3.50 13.59 -13.23
CA ILE A 269 2.93 12.73 -12.17
C ILE A 269 3.06 11.24 -12.55
N ALA A 270 2.83 10.89 -13.82
CA ALA A 270 3.01 9.53 -14.30
C ALA A 270 4.47 9.06 -14.18
N GLN A 271 5.43 9.92 -14.54
CA GLN A 271 6.86 9.60 -14.42
C GLN A 271 7.28 9.40 -12.96
N LEU A 272 6.87 10.28 -12.05
CA LEU A 272 7.13 10.15 -10.61
C LEU A 272 6.44 8.93 -9.99
N GLY A 273 5.26 8.56 -10.49
CA GLY A 273 4.50 7.39 -10.04
C GLY A 273 5.05 6.06 -10.52
N ASN A 274 5.86 6.04 -11.57
CA ASN A 274 6.31 4.80 -12.20
C ASN A 274 7.11 3.86 -11.29
N CYS A 275 7.89 4.41 -10.35
CA CYS A 275 8.71 3.63 -9.42
C CYS A 275 8.08 3.48 -8.02
N SER A 276 6.88 4.03 -7.78
CA SER A 276 6.27 4.05 -6.44
C SER A 276 5.96 2.65 -5.90
N TYR A 277 5.64 1.72 -6.77
CA TYR A 277 5.38 0.33 -6.42
C TYR A 277 6.67 -0.40 -6.02
N GLU A 278 7.74 -0.20 -6.76
CA GLU A 278 9.05 -0.77 -6.47
C GLU A 278 9.62 -0.18 -5.17
N ILE A 279 9.51 1.14 -4.96
CA ILE A 279 9.89 1.79 -3.69
C ILE A 279 9.13 1.14 -2.53
N TYR A 280 7.82 0.90 -2.70
CA TYR A 280 6.99 0.26 -1.68
C TYR A 280 7.42 -1.17 -1.37
N LEU A 281 7.89 -1.94 -2.36
CA LEU A 281 8.32 -3.33 -2.18
C LEU A 281 9.72 -3.46 -1.57
N PHE A 282 10.66 -2.60 -2.01
CA PHE A 282 12.07 -2.76 -1.66
C PHE A 282 12.48 -2.07 -0.37
N HIS A 283 11.75 -1.03 0.09
CA HIS A 283 12.22 -0.22 1.21
C HIS A 283 12.38 -1.02 2.49
N PHE A 284 11.41 -1.84 2.86
CA PHE A 284 11.40 -2.51 4.15
C PHE A 284 12.60 -3.47 4.35
N PRO A 285 12.85 -4.43 3.43
CA PRO A 285 14.02 -5.31 3.58
C PRO A 285 15.36 -4.57 3.52
N ILE A 286 15.45 -3.43 2.81
CA ILE A 286 16.67 -2.60 2.79
C ILE A 286 16.88 -1.94 4.16
N LEU A 287 15.82 -1.38 4.78
CA LEU A 287 15.89 -0.81 6.12
C LEU A 287 16.32 -1.86 7.15
N GLN A 288 15.71 -3.04 7.10
CA GLN A 288 16.03 -4.17 7.97
C GLN A 288 17.49 -4.62 7.82
N ALA A 289 17.98 -4.75 6.58
CA ALA A 289 19.37 -5.13 6.32
C ALA A 289 20.34 -4.08 6.84
N PHE A 290 20.07 -2.80 6.68
CA PHE A 290 20.95 -1.73 7.17
C PHE A 290 20.95 -1.63 8.70
N PHE A 291 19.83 -1.94 9.34
CA PHE A 291 19.78 -2.06 10.80
C PHE A 291 20.63 -3.25 11.29
N ALA A 292 20.46 -4.42 10.67
CA ALA A 292 21.22 -5.63 11.01
C ALA A 292 22.73 -5.47 10.78
N LEU A 293 23.13 -4.68 9.78
CA LEU A 293 24.54 -4.32 9.53
C LEU A 293 25.10 -3.30 10.52
N GLY A 294 24.30 -2.83 11.48
CA GLY A 294 24.75 -1.90 12.52
C GLY A 294 25.13 -0.50 12.01
N LEU A 295 24.59 -0.04 10.87
CA LEU A 295 24.96 1.26 10.30
C LEU A 295 24.75 2.42 11.30
N ALA A 296 23.71 2.35 12.12
CA ALA A 296 23.40 3.37 13.12
C ALA A 296 24.38 3.38 14.32
N GLN A 297 25.23 2.34 14.46
CA GLN A 297 26.29 2.30 15.48
C GLN A 297 27.54 3.07 15.02
N HIS A 298 27.72 3.23 13.72
CA HIS A 298 28.91 3.83 13.11
C HIS A 298 28.67 5.20 12.48
N LEU A 299 27.40 5.53 12.14
CA LEU A 299 27.03 6.75 11.42
C LEU A 299 25.90 7.48 12.14
N PRO A 300 25.89 8.84 12.09
CA PRO A 300 24.76 9.62 12.57
C PRO A 300 23.47 9.22 11.89
N LEU A 301 22.38 9.14 12.63
CA LEU A 301 21.09 8.67 12.15
C LEU A 301 20.54 9.42 10.91
N PRO A 302 20.70 10.77 10.75
CA PRO A 302 20.34 11.46 9.53
C PRO A 302 21.11 11.00 8.29
N MET A 303 22.38 10.57 8.47
CA MET A 303 23.19 10.04 7.38
C MET A 303 22.70 8.62 6.99
N VAL A 304 22.40 7.78 7.98
CA VAL A 304 21.78 6.46 7.75
C VAL A 304 20.46 6.61 7.00
N PHE A 305 19.61 7.55 7.42
CA PHE A 305 18.35 7.84 6.74
C PHE A 305 18.58 8.22 5.27
N SER A 306 19.52 9.12 5.01
CA SER A 306 19.85 9.56 3.65
C SER A 306 20.35 8.40 2.78
N ILE A 307 21.24 7.55 3.32
CA ILE A 307 21.75 6.36 2.64
C ILE A 307 20.60 5.38 2.32
N CYS A 308 19.71 5.12 3.30
CA CYS A 308 18.54 4.29 3.09
C CYS A 308 17.67 4.79 1.94
N ILE A 309 17.30 6.08 1.97
CA ILE A 309 16.47 6.70 0.94
C ILE A 309 17.12 6.56 -0.44
N VAL A 310 18.38 6.96 -0.57
CA VAL A 310 19.12 6.88 -1.85
C VAL A 310 19.17 5.44 -2.36
N THR A 311 19.49 4.48 -1.49
CA THR A 311 19.58 3.06 -1.87
C THR A 311 18.23 2.51 -2.34
N VAL A 312 17.15 2.81 -1.61
CA VAL A 312 15.79 2.42 -2.00
C VAL A 312 15.43 2.99 -3.38
N PHE A 313 15.72 4.28 -3.63
CA PHE A 313 15.44 4.90 -4.92
C PHE A 313 16.26 4.31 -6.06
N LEU A 314 17.57 4.12 -5.86
CA LEU A 314 18.46 3.57 -6.88
C LEU A 314 18.04 2.15 -7.28
N ILE A 315 17.81 1.27 -6.29
CA ILE A 315 17.39 -0.12 -6.56
C ILE A 315 16.02 -0.13 -7.25
N SER A 316 15.07 0.66 -6.75
CA SER A 316 13.71 0.72 -7.33
C SER A 316 13.73 1.24 -8.77
N PHE A 317 14.53 2.26 -9.05
CA PHE A 317 14.64 2.85 -10.38
C PHE A 317 15.36 1.90 -11.35
N ALA A 318 16.47 1.29 -10.94
CA ALA A 318 17.19 0.32 -11.75
C ALA A 318 16.30 -0.88 -12.11
N PHE A 319 15.58 -1.42 -11.13
CA PHE A 319 14.67 -2.54 -11.33
C PHE A 319 13.47 -2.18 -12.23
N ASN A 320 12.87 -0.99 -12.02
CA ASN A 320 11.78 -0.51 -12.87
C ASN A 320 12.22 -0.36 -14.33
N ARG A 321 13.44 0.11 -14.57
CA ARG A 321 14.01 0.15 -15.93
C ARG A 321 14.15 -1.24 -16.53
N LEU A 322 14.71 -2.20 -15.80
CA LEU A 322 14.89 -3.57 -16.27
C LEU A 322 13.56 -4.21 -16.72
N ILE A 323 12.50 -4.05 -15.93
CA ILE A 323 11.19 -4.63 -16.29
C ILE A 323 10.54 -3.90 -17.47
N ASN A 324 10.72 -2.59 -17.60
CA ASN A 324 10.05 -1.80 -18.64
C ASN A 324 10.80 -1.76 -19.98
N THR A 325 12.10 -2.11 -20.03
CA THR A 325 12.85 -2.27 -21.29
C THR A 325 12.42 -3.51 -22.09
N HIS A 326 11.68 -4.43 -21.48
CA HIS A 326 11.17 -5.65 -22.12
C HIS A 326 9.65 -5.59 -22.41
N LYS A 327 9.02 -4.42 -22.31
CA LYS A 327 7.62 -4.16 -22.68
C LYS A 327 7.52 -3.30 -23.93
#